data_33d8e912478e5658b64b267e8b4a252c
#
_entry.id   33d8e912478e5658b64b267e8b4a252c
#
_cell.length_a   1.000
_cell.length_b   1.000
_cell.length_c   1.000
_cell.angle_alpha   90.00
_cell.angle_beta   90.00
_cell.angle_gamma   90.00
#
_symmetry.space_group_name_H-M   'P 1'
#
loop_
_entity.id
_entity.type
_entity.pdbx_description
1 polymer ?
#
loop_
_entity_poly.entity_id
_entity_poly.type
_entity_poly.pdbx_seq_one_letter_code
_entity_poly.pdbx_strand_id
1 'polypeptide(L)'
;IPTGVDSDGKPYCSSGSVDFDNTENLYIEGDNLEVLKLLQETYLGKIKMIYIDPPYNTGNDFIYNDDFKINISDFNEESGIVDEEGNRMFKNTGSNGRFHSDWCSMMYSRLMLARNLLSDNGVLFISIDDNEADNLRKICSEIFGEGNFVADLIWQKKFSRSNDATYFSTMHDHILCYCKKNILNSDNGWNIGLLPRGDEIPSGYNNPDNDP
;
A
#
# COMPACT_ATOMS: atom_id res chain seq x y z
N ILE A 1 20.06 -7.73 -0.61
CA ILE A 1 20.70 -6.61 0.11
C ILE A 1 22.20 -6.85 0.05
N PRO A 2 23.01 -5.84 -0.32
CA PRO A 2 24.45 -5.95 -0.19
C PRO A 2 24.79 -6.21 1.28
N THR A 3 25.46 -7.33 1.57
CA THR A 3 25.85 -7.71 2.92
C THR A 3 27.27 -7.21 3.26
N GLY A 4 27.93 -6.53 2.32
CA GLY A 4 29.25 -5.95 2.50
C GLY A 4 29.75 -5.25 1.24
N VAL A 5 30.98 -4.77 1.30
CA VAL A 5 31.73 -4.24 0.15
C VAL A 5 32.95 -5.12 -0.07
N ASP A 6 33.30 -5.38 -1.32
CA ASP A 6 34.52 -6.11 -1.67
C ASP A 6 35.80 -5.25 -1.50
N SER A 7 36.94 -5.79 -1.82
CA SER A 7 38.25 -5.09 -1.72
C SER A 7 38.33 -3.80 -2.56
N ASP A 8 37.47 -3.68 -3.56
CA ASP A 8 37.41 -2.54 -4.47
C ASP A 8 36.29 -1.54 -4.08
N GLY A 9 35.65 -1.76 -2.91
CA GLY A 9 34.57 -0.92 -2.40
C GLY A 9 33.21 -1.14 -3.08
N LYS A 10 33.07 -2.21 -3.91
CA LYS A 10 31.84 -2.54 -4.60
C LYS A 10 30.91 -3.36 -3.69
N PRO A 11 29.62 -3.00 -3.60
CA PRO A 11 28.67 -3.77 -2.80
C PRO A 11 28.54 -5.21 -3.31
N TYR A 12 28.53 -6.19 -2.42
CA TYR A 12 28.27 -7.58 -2.77
C TYR A 12 27.19 -8.20 -1.88
N CYS A 13 26.51 -9.20 -2.41
CA CYS A 13 25.57 -10.02 -1.67
C CYS A 13 26.17 -11.40 -1.45
N SER A 14 26.32 -11.82 -0.18
CA SER A 14 26.96 -13.07 0.20
C SER A 14 26.12 -14.31 -0.07
N SER A 15 24.84 -14.17 -0.40
CA SER A 15 23.90 -15.29 -0.51
C SER A 15 23.16 -15.32 -1.85
N GLY A 16 23.90 -15.42 -2.96
CA GLY A 16 23.31 -15.91 -4.19
C GLY A 16 22.29 -14.99 -4.87
N SER A 17 22.48 -13.68 -4.82
CA SER A 17 21.74 -12.78 -5.72
C SER A 17 22.07 -13.15 -7.17
N VAL A 18 21.06 -13.50 -7.93
CA VAL A 18 21.21 -13.79 -9.35
C VAL A 18 21.33 -12.45 -10.07
N ASP A 19 22.48 -12.25 -10.75
CA ASP A 19 22.70 -11.07 -11.60
C ASP A 19 22.57 -9.70 -10.89
N PHE A 20 23.20 -9.57 -9.72
CA PHE A 20 23.16 -8.35 -8.90
C PHE A 20 23.63 -7.10 -9.67
N ASP A 21 24.65 -7.23 -10.53
CA ASP A 21 25.26 -6.11 -11.24
C ASP A 21 24.38 -5.54 -12.36
N ASN A 22 23.45 -6.33 -12.91
CA ASN A 22 22.62 -5.92 -14.04
C ASN A 22 21.13 -5.76 -13.64
N THR A 23 20.75 -6.07 -12.40
CA THR A 23 19.38 -5.90 -11.95
C THR A 23 19.03 -4.42 -11.81
N GLU A 24 17.86 -4.04 -12.30
CA GLU A 24 17.28 -2.70 -12.07
C GLU A 24 16.34 -2.70 -10.85
N ASN A 25 16.19 -3.85 -10.16
CA ASN A 25 15.35 -3.96 -8.96
C ASN A 25 16.10 -3.39 -7.75
N LEU A 26 15.37 -2.64 -6.92
CA LEU A 26 15.88 -2.05 -5.70
C LEU A 26 15.08 -2.58 -4.49
N TYR A 27 15.78 -3.11 -3.49
CA TYR A 27 15.24 -3.42 -2.18
C TYR A 27 15.77 -2.40 -1.19
N ILE A 28 14.87 -1.77 -0.43
CA ILE A 28 15.20 -0.76 0.58
C ILE A 28 14.64 -1.24 1.91
N GLU A 29 15.49 -1.32 2.92
CA GLU A 29 15.16 -1.66 4.30
C GLU A 29 15.30 -0.41 5.17
N GLY A 30 14.33 -0.17 6.05
CA GLY A 30 14.30 1.00 6.91
C GLY A 30 12.90 1.46 7.23
N ASP A 31 12.76 2.48 8.07
CA ASP A 31 11.48 3.13 8.32
C ASP A 31 10.88 3.65 7.02
N ASN A 32 9.67 3.18 6.71
CA ASN A 32 9.06 3.47 5.42
C ASN A 32 8.68 4.95 5.23
N LEU A 33 8.41 5.70 6.30
CA LEU A 33 8.14 7.14 6.20
C LEU A 33 9.41 7.91 5.84
N GLU A 34 10.54 7.56 6.45
CA GLU A 34 11.84 8.17 6.16
C GLU A 34 12.30 7.78 4.74
N VAL A 35 12.15 6.51 4.36
CA VAL A 35 12.43 6.06 2.99
C VAL A 35 11.58 6.81 1.96
N LEU A 36 10.28 6.98 2.19
CA LEU A 36 9.42 7.75 1.31
C LEU A 36 9.85 9.21 1.17
N LYS A 37 10.35 9.84 2.24
CA LYS A 37 10.92 11.20 2.19
C LYS A 37 12.17 11.25 1.31
N LEU A 38 13.11 10.31 1.50
CA LEU A 38 14.33 10.23 0.69
C LEU A 38 14.04 9.98 -0.79
N LEU A 39 13.07 9.14 -1.10
CA LEU A 39 12.66 8.84 -2.47
C LEU A 39 12.09 10.08 -3.21
N GLN A 40 11.58 11.10 -2.48
CA GLN A 40 11.11 12.34 -3.12
C GLN A 40 12.22 13.01 -3.94
N GLU A 41 13.48 12.95 -3.51
CA GLU A 41 14.58 13.60 -4.21
C GLU A 41 14.85 12.99 -5.60
N THR A 42 14.69 11.67 -5.72
CA THR A 42 15.10 10.95 -6.94
C THR A 42 13.91 10.51 -7.80
N TYR A 43 12.79 10.15 -7.17
CA TYR A 43 11.65 9.50 -7.83
C TYR A 43 10.37 10.34 -7.88
N LEU A 44 10.43 11.64 -7.57
CA LEU A 44 9.28 12.53 -7.65
C LEU A 44 8.62 12.45 -9.04
N GLY A 45 7.35 12.07 -9.06
CA GLY A 45 6.56 11.98 -10.30
C GLY A 45 7.00 10.89 -11.29
N LYS A 46 7.79 9.90 -10.86
CA LYS A 46 8.35 8.87 -11.76
C LYS A 46 7.74 7.49 -11.58
N ILE A 47 7.09 7.21 -10.45
CA ILE A 47 6.58 5.89 -10.13
C ILE A 47 5.27 5.63 -10.89
N LYS A 48 5.23 4.52 -11.63
CA LYS A 48 4.07 4.14 -12.44
C LYS A 48 2.98 3.47 -11.62
N MET A 49 3.35 2.64 -10.65
CA MET A 49 2.42 1.91 -9.79
C MET A 49 2.98 1.79 -8.39
N ILE A 50 2.11 1.96 -7.42
CA ILE A 50 2.39 1.68 -6.01
C ILE A 50 1.36 0.66 -5.54
N TYR A 51 1.81 -0.40 -4.85
CA TYR A 51 0.96 -1.33 -4.14
C TYR A 51 1.32 -1.31 -2.65
N ILE A 52 0.30 -1.13 -1.79
CA ILE A 52 0.46 -1.07 -0.34
C ILE A 52 -0.40 -2.14 0.31
N ASP A 53 0.19 -2.84 1.28
CA ASP A 53 -0.50 -3.77 2.18
C ASP A 53 -0.25 -3.29 3.61
N PRO A 54 -1.06 -2.34 4.12
CA PRO A 54 -0.87 -1.73 5.43
C PRO A 54 -1.38 -2.66 6.55
N PRO A 55 -1.09 -2.36 7.83
CA PRO A 55 -1.79 -2.99 8.95
C PRO A 55 -3.30 -2.76 8.82
N TYR A 56 -4.10 -3.81 9.01
CA TYR A 56 -5.57 -3.74 8.85
C TYR A 56 -6.31 -3.21 10.07
N ASN A 57 -5.57 -2.89 11.13
CA ASN A 57 -6.09 -2.33 12.38
C ASN A 57 -7.12 -3.24 13.06
N THR A 58 -6.82 -4.52 13.14
CA THR A 58 -7.71 -5.56 13.71
C THR A 58 -7.73 -5.57 15.24
N GLY A 59 -7.01 -4.65 15.90
CA GLY A 59 -6.85 -4.56 17.35
C GLY A 59 -5.66 -5.35 17.89
N ASN A 60 -4.92 -6.02 17.03
CA ASN A 60 -3.66 -6.71 17.35
C ASN A 60 -2.48 -6.20 16.54
N ASP A 61 -2.73 -5.28 15.63
CA ASP A 61 -1.73 -4.74 14.74
C ASP A 61 -0.86 -3.70 15.46
N PHE A 62 0.40 -3.63 15.05
CA PHE A 62 1.31 -2.58 15.46
C PHE A 62 1.27 -1.45 14.45
N ILE A 63 1.17 -0.21 14.93
CA ILE A 63 1.24 1.00 14.13
C ILE A 63 2.39 1.88 14.60
N TYR A 64 2.92 2.70 13.70
CA TYR A 64 3.96 3.67 14.04
C TYR A 64 3.36 4.90 14.72
N ASN A 65 4.05 5.41 15.73
CA ASN A 65 3.68 6.68 16.33
C ASN A 65 4.41 7.82 15.61
N ASP A 66 3.70 8.43 14.69
CA ASP A 66 4.22 9.56 13.90
C ASP A 66 4.00 10.92 14.61
N ASP A 67 3.52 10.93 15.86
CA ASP A 67 3.26 12.15 16.62
C ASP A 67 4.56 12.77 17.16
N PHE A 68 5.03 13.83 16.52
CA PHE A 68 6.21 14.64 16.93
C PHE A 68 6.02 15.43 18.23
N LYS A 69 4.91 15.28 18.96
CA LYS A 69 4.53 16.13 20.10
C LYS A 69 4.46 15.45 21.47
N ILE A 70 4.72 14.17 21.58
CA ILE A 70 4.65 13.49 22.88
C ILE A 70 6.00 13.61 23.60
N ASN A 71 6.00 14.28 24.76
CA ASN A 71 7.16 14.37 25.65
C ASN A 71 7.60 12.97 26.10
N ILE A 72 8.88 12.71 26.02
CA ILE A 72 9.54 11.43 26.31
C ILE A 72 9.23 10.88 27.73
N SER A 73 8.77 11.72 28.67
CA SER A 73 8.49 11.34 30.06
C SER A 73 7.20 10.54 30.26
N ASP A 74 6.18 10.75 29.42
CA ASP A 74 4.87 10.11 29.62
C ASP A 74 4.77 8.74 28.91
N PHE A 75 5.81 8.39 28.16
CA PHE A 75 5.84 7.21 27.27
C PHE A 75 6.48 5.95 27.90
N ASN A 76 7.00 6.05 29.12
CA ASN A 76 7.76 4.96 29.74
C ASN A 76 6.89 3.84 30.33
N GLU A 77 5.57 3.94 30.34
CA GLU A 77 4.69 2.95 30.96
C GLU A 77 3.95 2.02 29.98
N GLU A 78 3.87 2.35 28.69
CA GLU A 78 3.33 1.42 27.70
C GLU A 78 4.47 0.73 26.95
N SER A 79 4.62 -0.57 27.17
CA SER A 79 5.64 -1.42 26.55
C SER A 79 5.52 -1.41 25.02
N GLY A 80 6.11 -0.39 24.38
CA GLY A 80 6.25 -0.32 22.93
C GLY A 80 7.31 -1.31 22.46
N ILE A 81 7.01 -2.12 21.46
CA ILE A 81 8.00 -2.90 20.72
C ILE A 81 8.75 -1.91 19.83
N VAL A 82 10.06 -2.00 19.82
CA VAL A 82 10.94 -1.23 18.95
C VAL A 82 11.24 -2.10 17.74
N ASP A 83 11.22 -1.55 16.55
CA ASP A 83 11.73 -2.25 15.37
C ASP A 83 13.26 -2.38 15.42
N GLU A 84 13.85 -3.07 14.45
CA GLU A 84 15.30 -3.32 14.41
C GLU A 84 16.13 -2.02 14.30
N GLU A 85 15.51 -0.91 13.92
CA GLU A 85 16.13 0.41 13.76
C GLU A 85 15.88 1.34 14.95
N GLY A 86 15.14 0.89 15.97
CA GLY A 86 14.87 1.66 17.19
C GLY A 86 13.63 2.56 17.11
N ASN A 87 12.82 2.47 16.04
CA ASN A 87 11.56 3.18 15.95
C ASN A 87 10.50 2.49 16.81
N ARG A 88 9.73 3.26 17.54
CA ARG A 88 8.70 2.73 18.42
C ARG A 88 7.42 2.43 17.66
N MET A 89 7.03 1.16 17.69
CA MET A 89 5.70 0.73 17.30
C MET A 89 4.87 0.48 18.57
N PHE A 90 3.60 0.81 18.55
CA PHE A 90 2.69 0.46 19.62
C PHE A 90 1.53 -0.39 19.09
N LYS A 91 1.04 -1.27 19.96
CA LYS A 91 -0.12 -2.08 19.64
C LYS A 91 -1.37 -1.21 19.70
N ASN A 92 -2.02 -1.03 18.57
CA ASN A 92 -3.28 -0.29 18.52
C ASN A 92 -4.43 -1.22 18.91
N THR A 93 -4.94 -1.07 20.12
CA THR A 93 -6.00 -1.91 20.67
C THR A 93 -7.34 -1.20 20.65
N GLY A 94 -8.42 -1.94 20.57
CA GLY A 94 -9.78 -1.38 20.60
C GLY A 94 -10.15 -0.60 21.88
N SER A 95 -9.31 -0.69 22.94
CA SER A 95 -9.44 0.15 24.15
C SER A 95 -8.83 1.53 23.99
N ASN A 96 -8.01 1.76 22.95
CA ASN A 96 -7.48 3.07 22.62
C ASN A 96 -8.60 3.98 22.13
N GLY A 97 -8.87 5.08 22.83
CA GLY A 97 -9.87 6.07 22.41
C GLY A 97 -9.56 6.77 21.08
N ARG A 98 -8.34 6.61 20.56
CA ARG A 98 -7.87 7.14 19.28
C ARG A 98 -7.62 6.05 18.22
N PHE A 99 -8.14 4.87 18.44
CA PHE A 99 -7.89 3.66 17.65
C PHE A 99 -7.85 3.89 16.12
N HIS A 100 -8.91 4.44 15.56
CA HIS A 100 -8.98 4.75 14.13
C HIS A 100 -8.15 5.98 13.75
N SER A 101 -8.14 7.02 14.59
CA SER A 101 -7.45 8.27 14.26
C SER A 101 -5.93 8.12 14.23
N ASP A 102 -5.36 7.29 15.10
CA ASP A 102 -3.92 7.03 15.11
C ASP A 102 -3.51 6.26 13.84
N TRP A 103 -4.29 5.26 13.44
CA TRP A 103 -4.10 4.56 12.18
C TRP A 103 -4.25 5.50 10.97
N CYS A 104 -5.27 6.34 10.97
CA CYS A 104 -5.49 7.33 9.91
C CYS A 104 -4.31 8.31 9.79
N SER A 105 -3.76 8.79 10.90
CA SER A 105 -2.60 9.71 10.91
C SER A 105 -1.37 9.06 10.31
N MET A 106 -1.09 7.80 10.70
CA MET A 106 -0.01 7.00 10.14
C MET A 106 -0.15 6.82 8.63
N MET A 107 -1.35 6.49 8.15
CA MET A 107 -1.60 6.29 6.72
C MET A 107 -1.57 7.58 5.93
N TYR A 108 -2.10 8.68 6.48
CA TYR A 108 -2.19 9.96 5.80
C TYR A 108 -0.83 10.49 5.36
N SER A 109 0.15 10.50 6.27
CA SER A 109 1.51 10.96 5.99
C SER A 109 2.17 10.16 4.86
N ARG A 110 2.01 8.85 4.86
CA ARG A 110 2.58 7.94 3.85
C ARG A 110 1.91 8.09 2.50
N LEU A 111 0.59 8.21 2.47
CA LEU A 111 -0.19 8.38 1.24
C LEU A 111 0.07 9.73 0.56
N MET A 112 0.29 10.79 1.33
CA MET A 112 0.72 12.09 0.80
C MET A 112 2.03 11.98 0.03
N LEU A 113 3.03 11.32 0.61
CA LEU A 113 4.33 11.12 -0.05
C LEU A 113 4.21 10.16 -1.24
N ALA A 114 3.45 9.09 -1.11
CA ALA A 114 3.20 8.14 -2.20
C ALA A 114 2.56 8.85 -3.42
N ARG A 115 1.58 9.73 -3.19
CA ARG A 115 0.97 10.53 -4.28
C ARG A 115 2.00 11.35 -5.03
N ASN A 116 2.94 11.97 -4.33
CA ASN A 116 3.98 12.79 -4.96
C ASN A 116 4.94 11.96 -5.83
N LEU A 117 5.25 10.74 -5.41
CA LEU A 117 6.10 9.82 -6.17
C LEU A 117 5.43 9.34 -7.46
N LEU A 118 4.10 9.20 -7.48
CA LEU A 118 3.38 8.74 -8.67
C LEU A 118 3.54 9.71 -9.85
N SER A 119 3.77 9.16 -11.03
CA SER A 119 3.66 9.88 -12.30
C SER A 119 2.20 10.29 -12.56
N ASP A 120 1.96 11.25 -13.45
CA ASP A 120 0.61 11.73 -13.76
C ASP A 120 -0.33 10.60 -14.19
N ASN A 121 0.18 9.62 -14.93
CA ASN A 121 -0.55 8.41 -15.31
C ASN A 121 -0.25 7.23 -14.37
N GLY A 122 0.12 7.51 -13.13
CA GLY A 122 0.38 6.51 -12.09
C GLY A 122 -0.88 6.08 -11.37
N VAL A 123 -0.83 4.88 -10.79
CA VAL A 123 -1.93 4.22 -10.08
C VAL A 123 -1.48 3.67 -8.74
N LEU A 124 -2.36 3.74 -7.76
CA LEU A 124 -2.18 3.21 -6.41
C LEU A 124 -3.19 2.11 -6.15
N PHE A 125 -2.73 1.00 -5.60
CA PHE A 125 -3.56 -0.07 -5.05
C PHE A 125 -3.26 -0.26 -3.58
N ILE A 126 -4.29 -0.43 -2.75
CA ILE A 126 -4.15 -0.63 -1.31
C ILE A 126 -5.08 -1.75 -0.87
N SER A 127 -4.49 -2.84 -0.33
CA SER A 127 -5.24 -3.91 0.31
C SER A 127 -5.74 -3.47 1.67
N ILE A 128 -6.96 -3.81 2.03
CA ILE A 128 -7.55 -3.52 3.35
C ILE A 128 -8.76 -4.45 3.59
N ASP A 129 -9.08 -4.70 4.84
CA ASP A 129 -10.34 -5.37 5.20
C ASP A 129 -11.42 -4.36 5.65
N ASP A 130 -12.57 -4.87 6.08
CA ASP A 130 -13.73 -4.06 6.49
C ASP A 130 -13.44 -3.11 7.68
N ASN A 131 -12.37 -3.36 8.49
CA ASN A 131 -12.11 -2.55 9.68
C ASN A 131 -11.79 -1.09 9.36
N GLU A 132 -10.99 -0.84 8.31
CA GLU A 132 -10.53 0.51 7.96
C GLU A 132 -10.84 0.91 6.50
N ALA A 133 -11.56 0.09 5.73
CA ALA A 133 -11.88 0.38 4.33
C ALA A 133 -12.53 1.75 4.12
N ASP A 134 -13.52 2.10 4.97
CA ASP A 134 -14.23 3.37 4.90
C ASP A 134 -13.32 4.57 5.23
N ASN A 135 -12.48 4.43 6.25
CA ASN A 135 -11.55 5.48 6.66
C ASN A 135 -10.47 5.67 5.59
N LEU A 136 -9.91 4.58 5.09
CA LEU A 136 -8.93 4.61 4.01
C LEU A 136 -9.49 5.29 2.76
N ARG A 137 -10.73 4.97 2.37
CA ARG A 137 -11.38 5.60 1.23
C ARG A 137 -11.53 7.11 1.41
N LYS A 138 -11.90 7.59 2.61
CA LYS A 138 -11.99 9.02 2.91
C LYS A 138 -10.64 9.71 2.80
N ILE A 139 -9.60 9.13 3.41
CA ILE A 139 -8.22 9.64 3.34
C ILE A 139 -7.75 9.72 1.88
N CYS A 140 -7.92 8.64 1.12
CA CYS A 140 -7.53 8.61 -0.28
C CYS A 140 -8.31 9.63 -1.12
N SER A 141 -9.60 9.80 -0.87
CA SER A 141 -10.42 10.81 -1.57
C SER A 141 -9.96 12.24 -1.26
N GLU A 142 -9.52 12.50 -0.03
CA GLU A 142 -8.96 13.80 0.35
C GLU A 142 -7.60 14.04 -0.34
N ILE A 143 -6.71 13.07 -0.32
CA ILE A 143 -5.34 13.19 -0.85
C ILE A 143 -5.34 13.18 -2.37
N PHE A 144 -6.01 12.21 -3.00
CA PHE A 144 -5.98 12.00 -4.46
C PHE A 144 -7.08 12.76 -5.19
N GLY A 145 -8.17 13.10 -4.49
CA GLY A 145 -9.41 13.64 -5.05
C GLY A 145 -10.42 12.55 -5.40
N GLU A 146 -11.70 12.79 -5.12
CA GLU A 146 -12.79 11.83 -5.39
C GLU A 146 -12.85 11.40 -6.86
N GLY A 147 -12.62 12.32 -7.79
CA GLY A 147 -12.63 12.06 -9.23
C GLY A 147 -11.52 11.12 -9.70
N ASN A 148 -10.54 10.82 -8.87
CA ASN A 148 -9.43 9.92 -9.17
C ASN A 148 -9.61 8.52 -8.52
N PHE A 149 -10.73 8.27 -7.85
CA PHE A 149 -11.12 6.93 -7.47
C PHE A 149 -11.44 6.11 -8.71
N VAL A 150 -10.83 4.93 -8.82
CA VAL A 150 -11.00 4.05 -9.99
C VAL A 150 -11.97 2.93 -9.67
N ALA A 151 -11.68 2.15 -8.62
CA ALA A 151 -12.47 1.00 -8.24
C ALA A 151 -12.18 0.54 -6.81
N ASP A 152 -13.12 -0.19 -6.25
CA ASP A 152 -12.94 -1.09 -5.13
C ASP A 152 -12.99 -2.52 -5.68
N LEU A 153 -11.84 -3.19 -5.72
CA LEU A 153 -11.70 -4.54 -6.22
C LEU A 153 -11.89 -5.52 -5.06
N ILE A 154 -12.75 -6.50 -5.25
CA ILE A 154 -13.04 -7.50 -4.24
C ILE A 154 -12.07 -8.68 -4.40
N TRP A 155 -11.25 -8.89 -3.38
CA TRP A 155 -10.32 -10.02 -3.31
C TRP A 155 -10.92 -11.16 -2.50
N GLN A 156 -11.27 -12.25 -3.15
CA GLN A 156 -11.77 -13.44 -2.46
C GLN A 156 -10.64 -14.14 -1.69
N LYS A 157 -10.62 -13.99 -0.36
CA LYS A 157 -9.59 -14.58 0.51
C LYS A 157 -9.92 -15.98 1.03
N LYS A 158 -11.18 -16.37 0.99
CA LYS A 158 -11.65 -17.70 1.45
C LYS A 158 -12.61 -18.31 0.45
N PHE A 159 -12.52 -19.62 0.25
CA PHE A 159 -13.41 -20.39 -0.63
C PHE A 159 -14.52 -21.12 0.12
N SER A 160 -14.34 -21.33 1.44
CA SER A 160 -15.33 -22.02 2.29
C SER A 160 -15.87 -21.08 3.36
N ARG A 161 -17.15 -21.25 3.67
CA ARG A 161 -17.80 -20.51 4.76
C ARG A 161 -17.18 -20.90 6.10
N SER A 162 -17.07 -19.95 7.03
CA SER A 162 -16.73 -20.23 8.41
C SER A 162 -17.98 -20.76 9.14
N ASN A 163 -17.86 -21.92 9.80
CA ASN A 163 -18.94 -22.47 10.61
C ASN A 163 -19.18 -21.66 11.90
N ASP A 164 -18.21 -20.85 12.31
CA ASP A 164 -18.24 -20.05 13.54
C ASP A 164 -18.80 -18.64 13.34
N ALA A 165 -19.22 -18.31 12.11
CA ALA A 165 -19.78 -16.99 11.83
C ALA A 165 -21.18 -16.86 12.46
N THR A 166 -21.35 -15.85 13.33
CA THR A 166 -22.64 -15.55 13.97
C THR A 166 -23.71 -15.11 12.97
N TYR A 167 -23.29 -14.41 11.91
CA TYR A 167 -24.18 -13.93 10.85
C TYR A 167 -23.70 -14.39 9.48
N PHE A 168 -23.02 -13.51 8.75
CA PHE A 168 -22.43 -13.82 7.43
C PHE A 168 -20.94 -14.03 7.56
N SER A 169 -20.40 -15.00 6.82
CA SER A 169 -18.96 -15.21 6.75
C SER A 169 -18.33 -14.13 5.89
N THR A 170 -17.33 -13.41 6.42
CA THR A 170 -16.49 -12.51 5.64
C THR A 170 -15.50 -13.34 4.82
N MET A 171 -15.59 -13.26 3.48
CA MET A 171 -14.85 -14.10 2.55
C MET A 171 -13.92 -13.30 1.64
N HIS A 172 -13.89 -11.98 1.78
CA HIS A 172 -13.13 -11.09 0.89
C HIS A 172 -12.39 -10.01 1.68
N ASP A 173 -11.46 -9.41 1.02
CA ASP A 173 -10.86 -8.12 1.38
C ASP A 173 -11.06 -7.16 0.21
N HIS A 174 -10.80 -5.89 0.46
CA HIS A 174 -10.88 -4.81 -0.50
C HIS A 174 -9.49 -4.51 -1.07
N ILE A 175 -9.43 -4.12 -2.34
CA ILE A 175 -8.25 -3.48 -2.92
C ILE A 175 -8.73 -2.15 -3.50
N LEU A 176 -8.51 -1.06 -2.77
CA LEU A 176 -8.85 0.27 -3.24
C LEU A 176 -7.88 0.72 -4.33
N CYS A 177 -8.42 1.18 -5.45
CA CYS A 177 -7.65 1.66 -6.58
C CYS A 177 -7.88 3.15 -6.80
N TYR A 178 -6.80 3.94 -6.78
CA TYR A 178 -6.79 5.37 -7.08
C TYR A 178 -5.74 5.69 -8.14
N CYS A 179 -6.04 6.58 -9.07
CA CYS A 179 -5.04 7.13 -9.96
C CYS A 179 -4.58 8.51 -9.49
N LYS A 180 -3.40 8.96 -9.93
CA LYS A 180 -2.94 10.33 -9.63
C LYS A 180 -3.74 11.37 -10.38
N LYS A 181 -3.97 11.12 -11.67
CA LYS A 181 -4.86 11.91 -12.54
C LYS A 181 -5.68 10.96 -13.40
N ASN A 182 -6.98 11.16 -13.45
CA ASN A 182 -7.86 10.39 -14.29
C ASN A 182 -7.79 10.89 -15.74
N ILE A 183 -7.85 9.98 -16.70
CA ILE A 183 -7.87 10.33 -18.14
C ILE A 183 -9.06 11.22 -18.51
N LEU A 184 -10.18 11.12 -17.80
CA LEU A 184 -11.34 11.98 -17.99
C LEU A 184 -11.06 13.45 -17.68
N ASN A 185 -10.03 13.72 -16.88
CA ASN A 185 -9.64 15.05 -16.43
C ASN A 185 -8.29 15.50 -17.01
N SER A 186 -7.58 14.66 -17.75
CA SER A 186 -6.26 14.97 -18.30
C SER A 186 -5.90 13.98 -19.41
N ASP A 187 -5.49 14.50 -20.57
CA ASP A 187 -5.03 13.69 -21.72
C ASP A 187 -3.88 12.75 -21.39
N ASN A 188 -3.09 13.08 -20.36
CA ASN A 188 -1.97 12.28 -19.85
C ASN A 188 -2.34 11.52 -18.57
N GLY A 189 -3.63 11.42 -18.22
CA GLY A 189 -4.10 10.70 -17.03
C GLY A 189 -3.97 9.18 -17.19
N TRP A 190 -4.18 8.49 -16.06
CA TRP A 190 -4.20 7.04 -16.04
C TRP A 190 -5.40 6.49 -16.82
N ASN A 191 -5.13 5.49 -17.63
CA ASN A 191 -6.14 4.71 -18.34
C ASN A 191 -5.85 3.22 -18.17
N ILE A 192 -6.91 2.40 -18.12
CA ILE A 192 -6.78 0.96 -18.07
C ILE A 192 -6.22 0.45 -19.39
N GLY A 193 -5.10 -0.29 -19.35
CA GLY A 193 -4.59 -1.02 -20.49
C GLY A 193 -5.36 -2.32 -20.64
N LEU A 194 -6.02 -2.51 -21.78
CA LEU A 194 -6.62 -3.80 -22.09
C LEU A 194 -5.51 -4.75 -22.55
N LEU A 195 -5.55 -5.97 -22.07
CA LEU A 195 -4.72 -7.03 -22.62
C LEU A 195 -5.15 -7.26 -24.09
N PRO A 196 -4.20 -7.50 -25.01
CA PRO A 196 -4.57 -7.86 -26.36
C PRO A 196 -5.47 -9.10 -26.31
N ARG A 197 -6.63 -9.02 -26.93
CA ARG A 197 -7.47 -10.21 -27.16
C ARG A 197 -6.63 -11.19 -27.98
N GLY A 198 -6.40 -12.38 -27.44
CA GLY A 198 -5.95 -13.49 -28.30
C GLY A 198 -7.01 -13.75 -29.36
N ASP A 199 -6.58 -14.16 -30.55
CA ASP A 199 -7.48 -14.47 -31.65
C ASP A 199 -8.40 -15.69 -31.37
N GLU A 200 -8.20 -16.36 -30.25
CA GLU A 200 -9.01 -17.51 -29.82
C GLU A 200 -10.21 -17.05 -28.97
N ILE A 201 -11.38 -17.19 -29.51
CA ILE A 201 -12.64 -17.08 -28.77
C ILE A 201 -12.70 -18.27 -27.81
N PRO A 202 -12.80 -18.04 -26.46
CA PRO A 202 -12.90 -19.13 -25.50
C PRO A 202 -14.05 -20.08 -25.86
N SER A 203 -13.78 -21.39 -25.79
CA SER A 203 -14.81 -22.40 -26.07
C SER A 203 -15.99 -22.21 -25.10
N GLY A 204 -17.18 -22.01 -25.66
CA GLY A 204 -18.39 -21.73 -24.87
C GLY A 204 -18.80 -20.24 -24.82
N TYR A 205 -18.01 -19.33 -25.38
CA TYR A 205 -18.43 -17.95 -25.59
C TYR A 205 -19.39 -17.89 -26.76
N ASN A 206 -20.65 -17.57 -26.52
CA ASN A 206 -21.62 -17.20 -27.51
C ASN A 206 -21.76 -15.67 -27.48
N ASN A 207 -21.60 -15.03 -28.63
CA ASN A 207 -21.92 -13.62 -28.82
C ASN A 207 -23.35 -13.51 -29.44
N PRO A 208 -24.42 -13.61 -28.62
CA PRO A 208 -25.80 -13.64 -29.13
C PRO A 208 -26.21 -12.31 -29.76
N ASP A 209 -25.54 -11.24 -29.38
CA ASP A 209 -25.91 -9.86 -29.74
C ASP A 209 -25.14 -9.37 -30.95
N ASN A 210 -24.19 -10.18 -31.43
CA ASN A 210 -23.31 -9.85 -32.57
C ASN A 210 -22.57 -8.52 -32.40
N ASP A 211 -22.31 -8.14 -31.17
CA ASP A 211 -21.57 -6.93 -30.78
C ASP A 211 -20.07 -7.10 -31.09
N PRO A 212 -19.42 -6.15 -31.76
CA PRO A 212 -18.05 -6.29 -32.25
C PRO A 212 -17.00 -6.47 -31.17
#